data_dbcd028a13e0f9c9ce28619d55fe8f4c
#
_entry.id   dbcd028a13e0f9c9ce28619d55fe8f4c
#
_cell.length_a   1.000
_cell.length_b   1.000
_cell.length_c   1.000
_cell.angle_alpha   90.00
_cell.angle_beta   90.00
_cell.angle_gamma   90.00
#
_symmetry.space_group_name_H-M   'P 1'
#
loop_
_entity.id
_entity.type
_entity.pdbx_description
1 polymer ?
#
loop_
_entity_poly.entity_id
_entity_poly.type
_entity_poly.pdbx_seq_one_letter_code
_entity_poly.pdbx_strand_id
1 'polypeptide(L)'
;MNLTAFLNRGARHAPSDAERQQAAINKAAEESREKWLDAIMVDQIRAWDTVGKHEPGVLEGMATMLTLAVFVHVYDANTDDTPDLRIIRGAISAATQCAKAGGVVSVDDARAFSSACARAMDAIRAGSVPAIIHAATSIRAVVGVA
;
A
#
# COMPACT_ATOMS: atom_id res chain seq x y z
N MET A 1 -31.07 31.58 19.01
CA MET A 1 -30.93 30.50 18.05
C MET A 1 -32.25 30.18 17.41
N ASN A 2 -32.34 30.29 16.11
CA ASN A 2 -33.59 30.02 15.40
C ASN A 2 -33.71 28.51 15.15
N LEU A 3 -34.63 27.87 15.85
CA LEU A 3 -34.86 26.42 15.76
C LEU A 3 -35.25 25.98 14.35
N THR A 4 -36.01 26.84 13.62
CA THR A 4 -36.39 26.58 12.23
C THR A 4 -35.19 26.53 11.31
N ALA A 5 -34.18 27.40 11.49
CA ALA A 5 -32.92 27.38 10.74
C ALA A 5 -32.10 26.15 11.05
N PHE A 6 -32.08 25.67 12.29
CA PHE A 6 -31.40 24.45 12.71
C PHE A 6 -32.07 23.22 12.07
N LEU A 7 -33.36 23.11 12.10
CA LEU A 7 -34.12 22.00 11.48
C LEU A 7 -33.97 22.00 9.97
N ASN A 8 -33.98 23.18 9.34
CA ASN A 8 -33.76 23.32 7.89
C ASN A 8 -32.34 22.94 7.47
N ARG A 9 -31.31 23.18 8.30
CA ARG A 9 -29.95 22.68 8.04
C ARG A 9 -29.92 21.17 8.05
N GLY A 10 -30.56 20.51 8.99
CA GLY A 10 -30.63 19.05 9.03
C GLY A 10 -31.36 18.48 7.80
N ALA A 11 -32.46 19.11 7.39
CA ALA A 11 -33.23 18.68 6.23
C ALA A 11 -32.55 18.95 4.89
N ARG A 12 -31.64 19.95 4.80
CA ARG A 12 -30.88 20.30 3.60
C ARG A 12 -29.58 19.49 3.44
N HIS A 13 -29.19 18.69 4.43
CA HIS A 13 -27.99 17.89 4.41
C HIS A 13 -28.22 16.45 3.91
N ALA A 14 -29.23 16.23 3.08
CA ALA A 14 -29.26 15.05 2.26
C ALA A 14 -28.06 15.13 1.30
N PRO A 15 -27.13 14.16 1.32
CA PRO A 15 -25.95 14.22 0.46
C PRO A 15 -26.36 14.23 -1.01
N SER A 16 -25.73 15.09 -1.81
CA SER A 16 -25.86 15.09 -3.26
C SER A 16 -25.31 13.80 -3.84
N ASP A 17 -25.62 13.51 -5.10
CA ASP A 17 -25.03 12.35 -5.80
C ASP A 17 -23.50 12.43 -5.86
N ALA A 18 -22.95 13.64 -6.07
CA ALA A 18 -21.50 13.86 -6.04
C ALA A 18 -20.90 13.58 -4.67
N GLU A 19 -21.54 14.01 -3.58
CA GLU A 19 -21.08 13.75 -2.22
C GLU A 19 -21.16 12.25 -1.87
N ARG A 20 -22.21 11.56 -2.27
CA ARG A 20 -22.34 10.11 -2.10
C ARG A 20 -21.27 9.35 -2.87
N GLN A 21 -20.98 9.78 -4.09
CA GLN A 21 -19.95 9.18 -4.92
C GLN A 21 -18.56 9.38 -4.29
N GLN A 22 -18.26 10.58 -3.79
CA GLN A 22 -17.00 10.86 -3.10
C GLN A 22 -16.87 10.06 -1.81
N ALA A 23 -17.94 9.91 -1.02
CA ALA A 23 -17.94 9.09 0.17
C ALA A 23 -17.67 7.60 -0.16
N ALA A 24 -18.24 7.09 -1.24
CA ALA A 24 -17.99 5.72 -1.69
C ALA A 24 -16.53 5.53 -2.14
N ILE A 25 -15.94 6.50 -2.83
CA ILE A 25 -14.53 6.51 -3.23
C ILE A 25 -13.62 6.50 -1.99
N ASN A 26 -13.90 7.37 -1.02
CA ASN A 26 -13.13 7.44 0.23
C ASN A 26 -13.19 6.12 1.01
N LYS A 27 -14.36 5.52 1.09
CA LYS A 27 -14.56 4.23 1.76
C LYS A 27 -13.76 3.12 1.07
N ALA A 28 -13.82 3.04 -0.25
CA ALA A 28 -13.07 2.06 -1.02
C ALA A 28 -11.55 2.23 -0.83
N ALA A 29 -11.06 3.47 -0.81
CA ALA A 29 -9.65 3.76 -0.57
C ALA A 29 -9.22 3.33 0.84
N GLU A 30 -10.04 3.59 1.88
CA GLU A 30 -9.74 3.17 3.25
C GLU A 30 -9.74 1.65 3.41
N GLU A 31 -10.67 0.95 2.77
CA GLU A 31 -10.70 -0.52 2.75
C GLU A 31 -9.44 -1.09 2.09
N SER A 32 -9.00 -0.52 0.98
CA SER A 32 -7.74 -0.90 0.31
C SER A 32 -6.54 -0.64 1.21
N ARG A 33 -6.47 0.51 1.86
CA ARG A 33 -5.40 0.88 2.78
C ARG A 33 -5.26 -0.15 3.89
N GLU A 34 -6.35 -0.48 4.57
CA GLU A 34 -6.36 -1.47 5.66
C GLU A 34 -5.92 -2.84 5.18
N LYS A 35 -6.43 -3.29 4.04
CA LYS A 35 -6.06 -4.57 3.43
C LYS A 35 -4.57 -4.64 3.12
N TRP A 36 -4.01 -3.58 2.55
CA TRP A 36 -2.58 -3.54 2.22
C TRP A 36 -1.69 -3.48 3.45
N LEU A 37 -2.08 -2.71 4.47
CA LEU A 37 -1.35 -2.66 5.74
C LEU A 37 -1.31 -4.02 6.43
N ASP A 38 -2.42 -4.74 6.45
CA ASP A 38 -2.49 -6.08 7.03
C ASP A 38 -1.59 -7.06 6.26
N ALA A 39 -1.63 -7.02 4.93
CA ALA A 39 -0.79 -7.87 4.08
C ALA A 39 0.70 -7.60 4.28
N ILE A 40 1.11 -6.34 4.33
CA ILE A 40 2.52 -5.97 4.54
C ILE A 40 2.98 -6.34 5.96
N MET A 41 2.13 -6.20 6.96
CA MET A 41 2.44 -6.62 8.33
C MET A 41 2.72 -8.11 8.41
N VAL A 42 1.93 -8.94 7.72
CA VAL A 42 2.17 -10.38 7.63
C VAL A 42 3.51 -10.66 6.94
N ASP A 43 3.82 -9.96 5.85
CA ASP A 43 5.10 -10.10 5.14
C ASP A 43 6.29 -9.70 6.01
N GLN A 44 6.16 -8.62 6.80
CA GLN A 44 7.20 -8.19 7.73
C GLN A 44 7.49 -9.24 8.81
N ILE A 45 6.46 -9.85 9.37
CA ILE A 45 6.60 -10.92 10.35
C ILE A 45 7.28 -12.13 9.70
N ARG A 46 6.84 -12.54 8.54
CA ARG A 46 7.41 -13.68 7.80
C ARG A 46 8.87 -13.48 7.43
N ALA A 47 9.29 -12.25 7.16
CA ALA A 47 10.68 -11.93 6.83
C ALA A 47 11.66 -12.36 7.94
N TRP A 48 11.22 -12.32 9.19
CA TRP A 48 12.03 -12.77 10.34
C TRP A 48 11.84 -14.23 10.69
N ASP A 49 10.61 -14.74 10.60
CA ASP A 49 10.29 -16.10 11.02
C ASP A 49 10.81 -17.17 10.08
N THR A 50 11.05 -16.82 8.84
CA THR A 50 11.41 -17.77 7.77
C THR A 50 12.68 -17.38 7.04
N VAL A 51 13.74 -17.02 7.80
CA VAL A 51 15.10 -16.95 7.24
C VAL A 51 15.45 -18.36 6.74
N GLY A 52 15.80 -18.44 5.46
CA GLY A 52 16.07 -19.72 4.81
C GLY A 52 15.32 -19.80 3.50
N LYS A 53 14.44 -20.79 3.35
CA LYS A 53 13.73 -21.01 2.09
C LYS A 53 12.26 -20.58 2.19
N HIS A 54 11.88 -19.68 1.30
CA HIS A 54 10.47 -19.28 1.06
C HIS A 54 10.00 -19.87 -0.27
N GLU A 55 8.69 -20.06 -0.38
CA GLU A 55 8.10 -20.29 -1.68
C GLU A 55 8.21 -19.03 -2.53
N PRO A 56 8.59 -19.16 -3.84
CA PRO A 56 8.76 -17.99 -4.71
C PRO A 56 7.52 -17.08 -4.75
N GLY A 57 6.31 -17.63 -4.70
CA GLY A 57 5.06 -16.86 -4.70
C GLY A 57 4.90 -15.93 -3.49
N VAL A 58 5.46 -16.29 -2.33
CA VAL A 58 5.46 -15.44 -1.12
C VAL A 58 6.34 -14.21 -1.34
N LEU A 59 7.52 -14.39 -1.91
CA LEU A 59 8.45 -13.29 -2.21
C LEU A 59 7.91 -12.38 -3.31
N GLU A 60 7.28 -12.94 -4.33
CA GLU A 60 6.63 -12.17 -5.39
C GLU A 60 5.45 -11.36 -4.85
N GLY A 61 4.65 -11.94 -3.95
CA GLY A 61 3.57 -11.25 -3.26
C GLY A 61 4.06 -10.07 -2.42
N MET A 62 5.15 -10.27 -1.68
CA MET A 62 5.79 -9.18 -0.92
C MET A 62 6.28 -8.07 -1.85
N ALA A 63 6.94 -8.42 -2.96
CA ALA A 63 7.40 -7.44 -3.94
C ALA A 63 6.22 -6.64 -4.53
N THR A 64 5.08 -7.26 -4.77
CA THR A 64 3.86 -6.60 -5.22
C THR A 64 3.35 -5.60 -4.19
N MET A 65 3.30 -5.97 -2.91
CA MET A 65 2.86 -5.06 -1.85
C MET A 65 3.81 -3.88 -1.66
N LEU A 66 5.11 -4.11 -1.75
CA LEU A 66 6.11 -3.05 -1.72
C LEU A 66 5.98 -2.11 -2.93
N THR A 67 5.66 -2.64 -4.08
CA THR A 67 5.40 -1.85 -5.30
C THR A 67 4.18 -0.93 -5.14
N LEU A 68 3.12 -1.39 -4.49
CA LEU A 68 1.97 -0.54 -4.12
C LEU A 68 2.40 0.66 -3.30
N ALA A 69 3.24 0.44 -2.29
CA ALA A 69 3.77 1.52 -1.45
C ALA A 69 4.60 2.52 -2.25
N VAL A 70 5.39 2.05 -3.21
CA VAL A 70 6.14 2.92 -4.13
C VAL A 70 5.18 3.83 -4.91
N PHE A 71 4.13 3.29 -5.49
CA PHE A 71 3.15 4.08 -6.23
C PHE A 71 2.48 5.15 -5.35
N VAL A 72 2.09 4.79 -4.13
CA VAL A 72 1.49 5.75 -3.18
C VAL A 72 2.48 6.86 -2.84
N HIS A 73 3.69 6.51 -2.48
CA HIS A 73 4.70 7.47 -2.06
C HIS A 73 5.10 8.41 -3.21
N VAL A 74 5.35 7.88 -4.39
CA VAL A 74 5.72 8.69 -5.57
C VAL A 74 4.60 9.67 -5.94
N TYR A 75 3.36 9.22 -5.89
CA TYR A 75 2.21 10.08 -6.18
C TYR A 75 2.14 11.29 -5.25
N ASP A 76 2.25 11.08 -3.94
CA ASP A 76 2.13 12.14 -2.95
C ASP A 76 3.38 13.03 -2.87
N ALA A 77 4.56 12.44 -2.98
CA ALA A 77 5.83 13.17 -2.92
C ALA A 77 6.16 13.91 -4.22
N ASN A 78 5.52 13.52 -5.31
CA ASN A 78 5.81 14.04 -6.66
C ASN A 78 7.30 13.95 -7.03
N THR A 79 7.96 12.90 -6.56
CA THR A 79 9.34 12.54 -6.89
C THR A 79 9.51 11.04 -6.81
N ASP A 80 10.40 10.49 -7.61
CA ASP A 80 10.73 9.07 -7.64
C ASP A 80 12.06 8.74 -6.94
N ASP A 81 12.69 9.74 -6.32
CA ASP A 81 13.98 9.57 -5.65
C ASP A 81 13.95 10.16 -4.24
N THR A 82 13.64 9.31 -3.27
CA THR A 82 13.77 9.61 -1.83
C THR A 82 14.53 8.47 -1.16
N PRO A 83 15.12 8.70 0.05
CA PRO A 83 15.78 7.64 0.79
C PRO A 83 14.88 6.42 1.05
N ASP A 84 13.62 6.65 1.41
CA ASP A 84 12.66 5.57 1.65
C ASP A 84 12.36 4.77 0.38
N LEU A 85 12.21 5.44 -0.76
CA LEU A 85 12.00 4.78 -2.03
C LEU A 85 13.18 3.90 -2.45
N ARG A 86 14.40 4.34 -2.20
CA ARG A 86 15.60 3.54 -2.48
C ARG A 86 15.61 2.25 -1.68
N ILE A 87 15.24 2.33 -0.40
CA ILE A 87 15.18 1.16 0.49
C ILE A 87 14.09 0.20 0.04
N ILE A 88 12.89 0.70 -0.26
CA ILE A 88 11.77 -0.12 -0.73
C ILE A 88 12.09 -0.77 -2.08
N ARG A 89 12.61 -0.01 -3.05
CA ARG A 89 12.99 -0.54 -4.36
C ARG A 89 14.11 -1.56 -4.28
N GLY A 90 15.09 -1.34 -3.41
CA GLY A 90 16.16 -2.31 -3.15
C GLY A 90 15.62 -3.64 -2.65
N ALA A 91 14.64 -3.60 -1.75
CA ALA A 91 13.97 -4.81 -1.25
C ALA A 91 13.13 -5.51 -2.32
N ILE A 92 12.44 -4.77 -3.18
CA ILE A 92 11.70 -5.33 -4.32
C ILE A 92 12.65 -6.10 -5.25
N SER A 93 13.78 -5.50 -5.58
CA SER A 93 14.80 -6.14 -6.41
C SER A 93 15.35 -7.40 -5.74
N ALA A 94 15.69 -7.33 -4.46
CA ALA A 94 16.20 -8.48 -3.70
C ALA A 94 15.15 -9.60 -3.60
N ALA A 95 13.90 -9.29 -3.34
CA ALA A 95 12.81 -10.27 -3.29
C ALA A 95 12.63 -10.98 -4.63
N THR A 96 12.68 -10.23 -5.73
CA THR A 96 12.57 -10.77 -7.08
C THR A 96 13.74 -11.71 -7.40
N GLN A 97 14.95 -11.33 -7.02
CA GLN A 97 16.15 -12.16 -7.22
C GLN A 97 16.10 -13.43 -6.35
N CYS A 98 15.70 -13.31 -5.09
CA CYS A 98 15.52 -14.46 -4.20
C CYS A 98 14.48 -15.45 -4.77
N ALA A 99 13.37 -14.96 -5.29
CA ALA A 99 12.36 -15.80 -5.92
C ALA A 99 12.90 -16.56 -7.12
N LYS A 100 13.68 -15.90 -7.97
CA LYS A 100 14.33 -16.52 -9.14
C LYS A 100 15.39 -17.54 -8.74
N ALA A 101 16.05 -17.36 -7.61
CA ALA A 101 17.10 -18.25 -7.09
C ALA A 101 16.55 -19.39 -6.22
N GLY A 102 15.26 -19.69 -6.30
CA GLY A 102 14.62 -20.80 -5.57
C GLY A 102 14.09 -20.44 -4.20
N GLY A 103 14.00 -19.16 -3.87
CA GLY A 103 13.37 -18.68 -2.64
C GLY A 103 14.27 -18.64 -1.41
N VAL A 104 15.59 -18.71 -1.57
CA VAL A 104 16.56 -18.64 -0.46
C VAL A 104 16.72 -17.18 -0.01
N VAL A 105 16.47 -16.93 1.27
CA VAL A 105 16.57 -15.61 1.91
C VAL A 105 17.65 -15.65 2.99
N SER A 106 18.65 -14.78 2.85
CA SER A 106 19.70 -14.58 3.85
C SER A 106 19.20 -13.72 5.02
N VAL A 107 19.97 -13.66 6.11
CA VAL A 107 19.68 -12.77 7.24
C VAL A 107 19.70 -11.31 6.78
N ASP A 108 20.63 -10.93 5.91
CA ASP A 108 20.71 -9.56 5.38
C ASP A 108 19.49 -9.21 4.52
N ASP A 109 19.04 -10.15 3.68
CA ASP A 109 17.82 -9.99 2.90
C ASP A 109 16.60 -9.85 3.81
N ALA A 110 16.48 -10.66 4.85
CA ALA A 110 15.39 -10.59 5.81
C ALA A 110 15.34 -9.23 6.52
N ARG A 111 16.48 -8.68 6.90
CA ARG A 111 16.58 -7.32 7.47
C ARG A 111 16.14 -6.26 6.48
N ALA A 112 16.57 -6.36 5.23
CA ALA A 112 16.19 -5.44 4.17
C ALA A 112 14.67 -5.49 3.93
N PHE A 113 14.07 -6.67 3.90
CA PHE A 113 12.63 -6.86 3.73
C PHE A 113 11.84 -6.26 4.89
N SER A 114 12.26 -6.52 6.13
CA SER A 114 11.62 -5.97 7.33
C SER A 114 11.68 -4.44 7.35
N SER A 115 12.82 -3.86 7.05
CA SER A 115 13.00 -2.40 6.97
C SER A 115 12.13 -1.79 5.88
N ALA A 116 12.09 -2.40 4.70
CA ALA A 116 11.27 -1.95 3.58
C ALA A 116 9.77 -2.04 3.89
N CYS A 117 9.32 -3.13 4.52
CA CYS A 117 7.93 -3.29 4.93
C CYS A 117 7.50 -2.22 5.92
N ALA A 118 8.35 -1.87 6.90
CA ALA A 118 8.06 -0.79 7.86
C ALA A 118 7.86 0.55 7.13
N ARG A 119 8.74 0.90 6.21
CA ARG A 119 8.63 2.13 5.41
C ARG A 119 7.44 2.11 4.47
N ALA A 120 7.14 0.95 3.88
CA ALA A 120 5.97 0.77 3.02
C ALA A 120 4.68 0.99 3.80
N MET A 121 4.57 0.47 5.02
CA MET A 121 3.40 0.71 5.88
C MET A 121 3.24 2.18 6.20
N ASP A 122 4.34 2.88 6.54
CA ASP A 122 4.30 4.32 6.80
C ASP A 122 3.82 5.11 5.58
N ALA A 123 4.31 4.77 4.39
CA ALA A 123 3.89 5.41 3.15
C ALA A 123 2.39 5.20 2.87
N ILE A 124 1.88 3.99 3.09
CA ILE A 124 0.47 3.68 2.87
C ILE A 124 -0.42 4.36 3.91
N ARG A 125 -0.01 4.41 5.19
CA ARG A 125 -0.75 5.14 6.23
C ARG A 125 -0.84 6.63 5.93
N ALA A 126 0.24 7.23 5.48
CA ALA A 126 0.30 8.65 5.13
C ALA A 126 -0.29 8.97 3.76
N GLY A 127 -0.56 7.97 2.94
CA GLY A 127 -1.02 8.15 1.56
C GLY A 127 -2.37 8.85 1.47
N SER A 128 -2.50 9.79 0.54
CA SER A 128 -3.77 10.45 0.23
C SER A 128 -4.75 9.47 -0.45
N VAL A 129 -6.04 9.79 -0.39
CA VAL A 129 -7.06 9.01 -1.11
C VAL A 129 -6.74 8.91 -2.60
N PRO A 130 -6.40 10.00 -3.31
CA PRO A 130 -5.98 9.89 -4.71
C PRO A 130 -4.78 8.99 -4.94
N ALA A 131 -3.80 9.00 -4.04
CA ALA A 131 -2.61 8.15 -4.13
C ALA A 131 -2.96 6.67 -4.00
N ILE A 132 -3.84 6.31 -3.06
CA ILE A 132 -4.33 4.94 -2.86
C ILE A 132 -5.05 4.44 -4.11
N ILE A 133 -5.93 5.25 -4.68
CA ILE A 133 -6.67 4.91 -5.91
C ILE A 133 -5.71 4.76 -7.10
N HIS A 134 -4.76 5.67 -7.23
CA HIS A 134 -3.73 5.60 -8.28
C HIS A 134 -2.92 4.30 -8.17
N ALA A 135 -2.48 3.94 -6.97
CA ALA A 135 -1.72 2.72 -6.72
C ALA A 135 -2.53 1.47 -7.07
N ALA A 136 -3.80 1.41 -6.68
CA ALA A 136 -4.68 0.29 -7.01
C ALA A 136 -4.86 0.11 -8.52
N THR A 137 -4.99 1.19 -9.25
CA THR A 137 -5.09 1.17 -10.72
C THR A 137 -3.78 0.77 -11.38
N SER A 138 -2.66 1.35 -10.91
CA SER A 138 -1.34 1.10 -11.48
C SER A 138 -0.87 -0.33 -11.28
N ILE A 139 -1.13 -0.92 -10.11
CA ILE A 139 -0.71 -2.30 -9.84
C ILE A 139 -1.46 -3.30 -10.73
N ARG A 140 -2.73 -3.06 -11.02
CA ARG A 140 -3.49 -3.91 -11.95
C ARG A 140 -2.88 -3.92 -13.34
N ALA A 141 -2.40 -2.77 -13.81
CA ALA A 141 -1.73 -2.66 -15.11
C ALA A 141 -0.40 -3.43 -15.13
N VAL A 142 0.37 -3.38 -14.03
CA VAL A 142 1.68 -4.05 -13.91
C VAL A 142 1.54 -5.56 -13.77
N VAL A 143 0.58 -6.03 -12.97
CA VAL A 143 0.39 -7.46 -12.71
C VAL A 143 -0.40 -8.15 -13.83
N GLY A 144 -0.97 -7.39 -14.75
CA GLY A 144 -1.75 -7.94 -15.86
C GLY A 144 -3.01 -8.66 -15.41
N VAL A 145 -3.58 -8.29 -14.28
CA VAL A 145 -4.85 -8.85 -13.81
C VAL A 145 -5.97 -8.27 -14.63
N ALA A 146 -6.51 -9.12 -15.43
CA ALA A 146 -7.73 -8.79 -16.16
C ALA A 146 -8.92 -8.71 -15.20
#